data_506476953aef8ba1f9bad079d910b4c4
#
_entry.id   506476953aef8ba1f9bad079d910b4c4
#
_cell.length_a   1.000
_cell.length_b   1.000
_cell.length_c   1.000
_cell.angle_alpha   90.00
_cell.angle_beta   90.00
_cell.angle_gamma   90.00
#
_symmetry.space_group_name_H-M   'P 1'
#
loop_
_entity.id
_entity.type
_entity.pdbx_description
1 polymer ?
#
loop_
_entity_poly.entity_id
_entity_poly.type
_entity_poly.pdbx_seq_one_letter_code
_entity_poly.pdbx_strand_id
1 'polypeptide(L)'
;LKEGGNVPDAVLDACLHHHEKIDGSGYPDKLQGEGISVIARMTAICDVYDAITSDRPYKRGWDPAESLRRMAEWTKDHFDARIFQAFVKSIGIYPVGSLVRLTSGRIGVVTEQSAAALTAPMVKVFFSTKSDLRIPPEMVDLSAPGCTEKIVAREDPDKWRFPDLNELWSGFAEKVW
;
A
#
# COMPACT_ATOMS: atom_id res chain seq x y z
N LEU A 1 0.38 -24.24 -15.66
CA LEU A 1 -0.36 -23.20 -16.40
C LEU A 1 -0.32 -23.44 -17.91
N LYS A 2 0.83 -23.82 -18.50
CA LYS A 2 0.94 -24.11 -19.96
C LYS A 2 0.08 -25.31 -20.41
N GLU A 3 -0.15 -26.29 -19.55
CA GLU A 3 -0.96 -27.48 -19.85
C GLU A 3 -2.48 -27.25 -19.74
N GLY A 4 -2.91 -26.17 -19.09
CA GLY A 4 -4.32 -25.87 -18.84
C GLY A 4 -5.07 -25.17 -19.98
N GLY A 5 -4.43 -24.84 -21.09
CA GLY A 5 -5.00 -24.20 -22.29
C GLY A 5 -5.71 -22.86 -22.03
N ASN A 6 -5.42 -21.84 -22.82
CA ASN A 6 -6.07 -20.52 -22.80
C ASN A 6 -5.62 -19.51 -21.72
N VAL A 7 -4.39 -19.63 -21.19
CA VAL A 7 -3.81 -18.57 -20.35
C VAL A 7 -3.12 -17.53 -21.24
N PRO A 8 -3.44 -16.23 -21.13
CA PRO A 8 -2.78 -15.18 -21.92
C PRO A 8 -1.26 -15.18 -21.70
N ASP A 9 -0.49 -14.97 -22.78
CA ASP A 9 0.98 -14.95 -22.72
C ASP A 9 1.52 -13.97 -21.68
N ALA A 10 0.88 -12.84 -21.50
CA ALA A 10 1.23 -11.83 -20.50
C ALA A 10 1.17 -12.38 -19.06
N VAL A 11 0.21 -13.26 -18.76
CA VAL A 11 0.08 -13.90 -17.43
C VAL A 11 1.17 -14.94 -17.24
N LEU A 12 1.47 -15.71 -18.29
CA LEU A 12 2.57 -16.70 -18.27
C LEU A 12 3.91 -16.02 -18.07
N ASP A 13 4.14 -14.92 -18.78
CA ASP A 13 5.34 -14.11 -18.67
C ASP A 13 5.50 -13.52 -17.25
N ALA A 14 4.45 -12.90 -16.70
CA ALA A 14 4.46 -12.40 -15.34
C ALA A 14 4.78 -13.49 -14.31
N CYS A 15 4.14 -14.67 -14.42
CA CYS A 15 4.39 -15.79 -13.52
C CYS A 15 5.83 -16.33 -13.63
N LEU A 16 6.40 -16.31 -14.82
CA LEU A 16 7.75 -16.86 -15.06
C LEU A 16 8.83 -15.88 -14.60
N HIS A 17 8.66 -14.58 -14.87
CA HIS A 17 9.73 -13.60 -14.79
C HIS A 17 9.62 -12.57 -13.66
N HIS A 18 8.60 -12.66 -12.76
CA HIS A 18 8.49 -11.69 -11.64
C HIS A 18 9.62 -11.80 -10.60
N HIS A 19 10.44 -12.86 -10.65
CA HIS A 19 11.66 -12.98 -9.85
C HIS A 19 12.92 -12.51 -10.58
N GLU A 20 12.80 -12.04 -11.82
CA GLU A 20 13.90 -11.37 -12.48
C GLU A 20 14.19 -10.02 -11.84
N LYS A 21 15.46 -9.59 -11.88
CA LYS A 21 15.91 -8.31 -11.35
C LYS A 21 16.47 -7.44 -12.45
N ILE A 22 16.30 -6.11 -12.31
CA ILE A 22 16.70 -5.18 -13.36
C ILE A 22 18.20 -5.26 -13.71
N ASP A 23 19.04 -5.70 -12.75
CA ASP A 23 20.48 -5.89 -12.92
C ASP A 23 20.88 -7.24 -13.55
N GLY A 24 19.90 -8.13 -13.79
CA GLY A 24 20.15 -9.48 -14.35
C GLY A 24 20.58 -10.53 -13.32
N SER A 25 20.59 -10.21 -12.02
CA SER A 25 20.90 -11.17 -10.95
C SER A 25 19.72 -12.06 -10.57
N GLY A 26 18.56 -11.86 -11.19
CA GLY A 26 17.33 -12.63 -10.95
C GLY A 26 17.32 -14.02 -11.58
N TYR A 27 16.15 -14.63 -11.63
CA TYR A 27 15.90 -15.94 -12.24
C TYR A 27 14.48 -16.00 -12.83
N PRO A 28 14.17 -16.93 -13.79
CA PRO A 28 14.97 -18.09 -14.21
C PRO A 28 15.96 -17.80 -15.32
N ASP A 29 15.70 -16.79 -16.18
CA ASP A 29 16.40 -16.59 -17.44
C ASP A 29 17.51 -15.53 -17.38
N LYS A 30 17.67 -14.87 -16.19
CA LYS A 30 18.65 -13.80 -15.95
C LYS A 30 18.50 -12.63 -16.92
N LEU A 31 17.25 -12.29 -17.19
CA LEU A 31 16.90 -11.14 -18.02
C LEU A 31 17.34 -9.84 -17.35
N GLN A 32 17.74 -8.85 -18.15
CA GLN A 32 18.22 -7.57 -17.64
C GLN A 32 17.46 -6.41 -18.28
N GLY A 33 17.19 -5.37 -17.49
CA GLY A 33 16.63 -4.12 -17.98
C GLY A 33 15.34 -4.30 -18.76
N GLU A 34 15.33 -3.80 -20.02
CA GLU A 34 14.16 -3.89 -20.91
C GLU A 34 13.91 -5.30 -21.46
N GLY A 35 14.84 -6.25 -21.29
CA GLY A 35 14.60 -7.65 -21.56
C GLY A 35 13.53 -8.28 -20.67
N ILE A 36 13.27 -7.69 -19.49
CA ILE A 36 12.16 -8.07 -18.61
C ILE A 36 10.92 -7.28 -19.04
N SER A 37 9.82 -7.97 -19.34
CA SER A 37 8.58 -7.29 -19.76
C SER A 37 8.08 -6.29 -18.73
N VAL A 38 7.33 -5.28 -19.16
CA VAL A 38 6.73 -4.30 -18.26
C VAL A 38 5.82 -4.98 -17.23
N ILE A 39 5.06 -5.99 -17.63
CA ILE A 39 4.14 -6.74 -16.77
C ILE A 39 4.92 -7.50 -15.70
N ALA A 40 6.00 -8.19 -16.06
CA ALA A 40 6.85 -8.90 -15.11
C ALA A 40 7.51 -7.93 -14.12
N ARG A 41 8.03 -6.77 -14.59
CA ARG A 41 8.58 -5.73 -13.70
C ARG A 41 7.54 -5.14 -12.74
N MET A 42 6.29 -4.92 -13.19
CA MET A 42 5.18 -4.49 -12.32
C MET A 42 4.84 -5.56 -11.30
N THR A 43 4.72 -6.81 -11.72
CA THR A 43 4.40 -7.94 -10.83
C THR A 43 5.47 -8.13 -9.76
N ALA A 44 6.75 -7.99 -10.10
CA ALA A 44 7.86 -8.08 -9.15
C ALA A 44 7.74 -7.05 -8.00
N ILE A 45 7.36 -5.82 -8.31
CA ILE A 45 7.15 -4.76 -7.31
C ILE A 45 5.95 -5.09 -6.41
N CYS A 46 4.82 -5.49 -7.01
CA CYS A 46 3.61 -5.83 -6.27
C CYS A 46 3.83 -7.04 -5.36
N ASP A 47 4.47 -8.09 -5.86
CA ASP A 47 4.77 -9.32 -5.11
C ASP A 47 5.65 -9.04 -3.89
N VAL A 48 6.74 -8.29 -4.07
CA VAL A 48 7.63 -7.94 -2.95
C VAL A 48 6.90 -7.04 -1.95
N TYR A 49 6.12 -6.06 -2.40
CA TYR A 49 5.35 -5.20 -1.51
C TYR A 49 4.35 -6.00 -0.68
N ASP A 50 3.57 -6.89 -1.31
CA ASP A 50 2.64 -7.79 -0.62
C ASP A 50 3.39 -8.68 0.39
N ALA A 51 4.48 -9.30 -0.04
CA ALA A 51 5.25 -10.22 0.80
C ALA A 51 5.81 -9.58 2.07
N ILE A 52 6.17 -8.28 2.03
CA ILE A 52 6.75 -7.59 3.19
C ILE A 52 5.71 -6.85 4.04
N THR A 53 4.53 -6.49 3.49
CA THR A 53 3.48 -5.76 4.21
C THR A 53 2.39 -6.66 4.78
N SER A 54 2.21 -7.88 4.23
CA SER A 54 1.20 -8.82 4.69
C SER A 54 1.64 -9.56 5.95
N ASP A 55 0.70 -9.71 6.89
CA ASP A 55 0.89 -10.56 8.07
C ASP A 55 0.90 -12.03 7.65
N ARG A 56 1.87 -12.77 8.18
CA ARG A 56 2.01 -14.22 7.98
C ARG A 56 2.06 -14.91 9.34
N PRO A 57 1.70 -16.20 9.44
CA PRO A 57 1.64 -16.91 10.73
C PRO A 57 2.89 -16.78 11.60
N TYR A 58 4.05 -16.51 10.99
CA TYR A 58 5.34 -16.45 11.69
C TYR A 58 5.98 -15.05 11.67
N LYS A 59 5.34 -14.04 11.02
CA LYS A 59 5.93 -12.71 10.85
C LYS A 59 4.84 -11.67 10.65
N ARG A 60 4.90 -10.63 11.46
CA ARG A 60 4.11 -9.42 11.22
C ARG A 60 4.62 -8.67 9.98
N GLY A 61 3.72 -8.19 9.15
CA GLY A 61 4.04 -7.33 8.02
C GLY A 61 4.74 -6.05 8.47
N TRP A 62 5.61 -5.53 7.63
CA TRP A 62 6.23 -4.24 7.86
C TRP A 62 5.22 -3.11 7.68
N ASP A 63 5.50 -1.98 8.30
CA ASP A 63 4.78 -0.74 8.01
C ASP A 63 4.88 -0.40 6.52
N PRO A 64 3.77 -0.10 5.81
CA PRO A 64 3.79 0.23 4.39
C PRO A 64 4.71 1.40 4.03
N ALA A 65 4.77 2.47 4.85
CA ALA A 65 5.65 3.59 4.55
C ALA A 65 7.13 3.19 4.67
N GLU A 66 7.48 2.41 5.71
CA GLU A 66 8.83 1.85 5.85
C GLU A 66 9.16 0.86 4.74
N SER A 67 8.19 0.04 4.32
CA SER A 67 8.33 -0.88 3.18
C SER A 67 8.67 -0.14 1.89
N LEU A 68 7.92 0.92 1.57
CA LEU A 68 8.18 1.75 0.40
C LEU A 68 9.54 2.44 0.46
N ARG A 69 9.95 2.92 1.64
CA ARG A 69 11.27 3.52 1.83
C ARG A 69 12.38 2.53 1.52
N ARG A 70 12.30 1.30 2.06
CA ARG A 70 13.29 0.24 1.80
C ARG A 70 13.27 -0.23 0.34
N MET A 71 12.09 -0.39 -0.23
CA MET A 71 11.97 -0.75 -1.66
C MET A 71 12.57 0.33 -2.57
N ALA A 72 12.49 1.62 -2.19
CA ALA A 72 13.15 2.69 -2.93
C ALA A 72 14.68 2.53 -2.95
N GLU A 73 15.28 2.02 -1.87
CA GLU A 73 16.72 1.72 -1.82
C GLU A 73 17.10 0.57 -2.78
N TRP A 74 16.18 -0.38 -3.02
CA TRP A 74 16.38 -1.52 -3.90
C TRP A 74 16.16 -1.22 -5.39
N THR A 75 15.68 -0.03 -5.75
CA THR A 75 15.50 0.35 -7.17
C THR A 75 16.79 0.41 -7.97
N LYS A 76 17.95 0.45 -7.30
CA LYS A 76 19.26 0.47 -8.00
C LYS A 76 19.54 -0.81 -8.77
N ASP A 77 19.18 -1.95 -8.18
CA ASP A 77 19.60 -3.26 -8.65
C ASP A 77 18.42 -4.22 -8.88
N HIS A 78 17.30 -4.00 -8.16
CA HIS A 78 16.18 -4.94 -8.12
C HIS A 78 15.02 -4.52 -9.01
N PHE A 79 14.55 -3.26 -8.88
CA PHE A 79 13.34 -2.78 -9.52
C PHE A 79 13.58 -1.71 -10.58
N ASP A 80 12.70 -1.65 -11.58
CA ASP A 80 12.63 -0.49 -12.46
C ASP A 80 12.16 0.75 -11.69
N ALA A 81 13.01 1.78 -11.62
CA ALA A 81 12.76 2.98 -10.84
C ALA A 81 11.51 3.75 -11.30
N ARG A 82 11.22 3.77 -12.62
CA ARG A 82 10.05 4.48 -13.17
C ARG A 82 8.76 3.73 -12.81
N ILE A 83 8.76 2.41 -12.91
CA ILE A 83 7.61 1.59 -12.54
C ILE A 83 7.39 1.67 -11.03
N PHE A 84 8.45 1.62 -10.22
CA PHE A 84 8.35 1.79 -8.78
C PHE A 84 7.77 3.17 -8.39
N GLN A 85 8.21 4.25 -9.03
CA GLN A 85 7.62 5.58 -8.81
C GLN A 85 6.14 5.64 -9.16
N ALA A 86 5.72 5.01 -10.27
CA ALA A 86 4.31 4.90 -10.64
C ALA A 86 3.51 4.11 -9.59
N PHE A 87 4.06 3.00 -9.11
CA PHE A 87 3.47 2.20 -8.03
C PHE A 87 3.26 3.02 -6.75
N VAL A 88 4.30 3.74 -6.27
CA VAL A 88 4.20 4.60 -5.08
C VAL A 88 3.14 5.69 -5.27
N LYS A 89 3.05 6.29 -6.47
CA LYS A 89 2.00 7.27 -6.77
C LYS A 89 0.59 6.66 -6.73
N SER A 90 0.44 5.40 -7.13
CA SER A 90 -0.86 4.72 -7.17
C SER A 90 -1.37 4.34 -5.80
N ILE A 91 -0.50 3.80 -4.93
CA ILE A 91 -0.93 3.32 -3.61
C ILE A 91 -0.81 4.38 -2.50
N GLY A 92 0.01 5.42 -2.69
CA GLY A 92 0.32 6.43 -1.68
C GLY A 92 1.23 5.91 -0.56
N ILE A 93 1.70 6.81 0.30
CA ILE A 93 2.51 6.47 1.48
C ILE A 93 1.63 5.89 2.60
N TYR A 94 0.39 6.35 2.68
CA TYR A 94 -0.63 5.82 3.60
C TYR A 94 -1.74 5.19 2.77
N PRO A 95 -1.68 3.89 2.47
CA PRO A 95 -2.69 3.22 1.65
C PRO A 95 -4.11 3.40 2.19
N VAL A 96 -5.10 3.36 1.29
CA VAL A 96 -6.52 3.35 1.67
C VAL A 96 -6.78 2.19 2.64
N GLY A 97 -7.56 2.44 3.70
CA GLY A 97 -7.77 1.51 4.80
C GLY A 97 -6.75 1.64 5.96
N SER A 98 -5.66 2.41 5.79
CA SER A 98 -4.71 2.64 6.87
C SER A 98 -5.34 3.42 8.03
N LEU A 99 -5.20 2.91 9.25
CA LEU A 99 -5.58 3.62 10.47
C LEU A 99 -4.47 4.60 10.86
N VAL A 100 -4.80 5.87 11.03
CA VAL A 100 -3.83 6.93 11.25
C VAL A 100 -4.25 7.86 12.39
N ARG A 101 -3.25 8.44 13.08
CA ARG A 101 -3.47 9.49 14.07
C ARG A 101 -2.97 10.83 13.54
N LEU A 102 -3.79 11.85 13.72
CA LEU A 102 -3.52 13.22 13.31
C LEU A 102 -2.88 14.05 14.44
N THR A 103 -2.33 15.20 14.09
CA THR A 103 -1.70 16.15 15.04
C THR A 103 -2.64 16.58 16.15
N SER A 104 -3.94 16.68 15.89
CA SER A 104 -4.97 16.98 16.90
C SER A 104 -5.16 15.86 17.95
N GLY A 105 -4.63 14.66 17.69
CA GLY A 105 -4.90 13.46 18.48
C GLY A 105 -6.15 12.70 18.03
N ARG A 106 -6.77 13.11 16.91
CA ARG A 106 -7.87 12.33 16.31
C ARG A 106 -7.34 11.13 15.56
N ILE A 107 -8.07 10.01 15.62
CA ILE A 107 -7.82 8.82 14.84
C ILE A 107 -8.83 8.76 13.71
N GLY A 108 -8.35 8.40 12.52
CA GLY A 108 -9.16 8.21 11.33
C GLY A 108 -8.60 7.13 10.43
N VAL A 109 -9.37 6.77 9.42
CA VAL A 109 -8.98 5.83 8.37
C VAL A 109 -8.80 6.58 7.05
N VAL A 110 -7.75 6.25 6.31
CA VAL A 110 -7.51 6.79 4.97
C VAL A 110 -8.58 6.24 4.03
N THR A 111 -9.30 7.14 3.35
CA THR A 111 -10.37 6.78 2.40
C THR A 111 -9.97 6.97 0.94
N GLU A 112 -9.14 7.97 0.65
CA GLU A 112 -8.71 8.29 -0.71
C GLU A 112 -7.29 8.83 -0.71
N GLN A 113 -6.56 8.58 -1.81
CA GLN A 113 -5.23 9.16 -2.03
C GLN A 113 -5.37 10.59 -2.59
N SER A 114 -4.43 11.46 -2.23
CA SER A 114 -4.31 12.77 -2.87
C SER A 114 -3.39 12.70 -4.08
N ALA A 115 -3.87 13.16 -5.23
CA ALA A 115 -3.02 13.32 -6.42
C ALA A 115 -1.95 14.41 -6.25
N ALA A 116 -2.18 15.37 -5.35
CA ALA A 116 -1.30 16.51 -5.12
C ALA A 116 -0.17 16.21 -4.13
N ALA A 117 -0.43 15.36 -3.11
CA ALA A 117 0.54 15.08 -2.06
C ALA A 117 0.37 13.67 -1.48
N LEU A 118 1.37 12.82 -1.71
CA LEU A 118 1.35 11.41 -1.26
C LEU A 118 1.31 11.23 0.27
N THR A 119 1.68 12.28 1.03
CA THR A 119 1.67 12.29 2.50
C THR A 119 0.42 12.94 3.10
N ALA A 120 -0.51 13.43 2.28
CA ALA A 120 -1.68 14.19 2.69
C ALA A 120 -2.97 13.62 2.06
N PRO A 121 -3.35 12.38 2.38
CA PRO A 121 -4.56 11.75 1.86
C PRO A 121 -5.83 12.34 2.47
N MET A 122 -6.99 11.93 1.95
CA MET A 122 -8.28 12.10 2.59
C MET A 122 -8.44 11.12 3.74
N VAL A 123 -8.81 11.62 4.91
CA VAL A 123 -8.96 10.82 6.14
C VAL A 123 -10.35 11.00 6.72
N LYS A 124 -11.07 9.91 6.97
CA LYS A 124 -12.31 9.92 7.76
C LYS A 124 -11.95 9.74 9.22
N VAL A 125 -12.02 10.82 10.00
CA VAL A 125 -11.78 10.79 11.46
C VAL A 125 -13.05 10.37 12.19
N PHE A 126 -12.92 9.57 13.24
CA PHE A 126 -14.08 9.01 13.98
C PHE A 126 -13.79 8.74 15.45
N PHE A 127 -12.58 9.02 15.94
CA PHE A 127 -12.18 8.79 17.33
C PHE A 127 -11.26 9.90 17.83
N SER A 128 -11.31 10.23 19.10
CA SER A 128 -10.43 11.19 19.76
C SER A 128 -9.64 10.53 20.89
N THR A 129 -8.31 10.53 20.79
CA THR A 129 -7.42 10.00 21.85
C THR A 129 -7.40 10.89 23.09
N LYS A 130 -7.84 12.15 23.00
CA LYS A 130 -7.90 13.07 24.15
C LYS A 130 -9.08 12.79 25.07
N SER A 131 -10.22 12.45 24.50
CA SER A 131 -11.43 12.10 25.26
C SER A 131 -11.59 10.59 25.44
N ASP A 132 -10.82 9.80 24.69
CA ASP A 132 -10.94 8.34 24.57
C ASP A 132 -12.36 7.91 24.14
N LEU A 133 -12.99 8.69 23.26
CA LEU A 133 -14.36 8.48 22.81
C LEU A 133 -14.45 8.54 21.27
N ARG A 134 -15.46 7.84 20.74
CA ARG A 134 -15.88 8.04 19.36
C ARG A 134 -16.45 9.45 19.18
N ILE A 135 -16.14 10.02 18.03
CA ILE A 135 -16.69 11.30 17.56
C ILE A 135 -17.50 11.07 16.29
N PRO A 136 -18.44 11.94 15.94
CA PRO A 136 -19.12 11.87 14.65
C PRO A 136 -18.10 11.79 13.51
N PRO A 137 -18.25 10.85 12.56
CA PRO A 137 -17.34 10.74 11.45
C PRO A 137 -17.28 12.03 10.61
N GLU A 138 -16.07 12.51 10.35
CA GLU A 138 -15.79 13.72 9.59
C GLU A 138 -14.71 13.44 8.54
N MET A 139 -14.92 13.93 7.31
CA MET A 139 -13.91 13.85 6.25
C MET A 139 -12.94 15.01 6.38
N VAL A 140 -11.66 14.70 6.43
CA VAL A 140 -10.57 15.69 6.52
C VAL A 140 -9.65 15.51 5.31
N ASP A 141 -9.68 16.49 4.41
CA ASP A 141 -8.71 16.56 3.31
C ASP A 141 -7.41 17.18 3.81
N LEU A 142 -6.39 16.32 4.03
CA LEU A 142 -5.09 16.78 4.50
C LEU A 142 -4.33 17.59 3.45
N SER A 143 -4.71 17.51 2.18
CA SER A 143 -4.11 18.28 1.08
C SER A 143 -4.77 19.63 0.84
N ALA A 144 -5.91 19.90 1.49
CA ALA A 144 -6.67 21.13 1.32
C ALA A 144 -5.87 22.38 1.73
N PRO A 145 -5.96 23.48 0.97
CA PRO A 145 -5.33 24.74 1.36
C PRO A 145 -5.81 25.18 2.76
N GLY A 146 -4.86 25.45 3.66
CA GLY A 146 -5.17 25.85 5.05
C GLY A 146 -5.38 24.68 6.03
N CYS A 147 -5.35 23.45 5.60
CA CYS A 147 -5.36 22.31 6.51
C CYS A 147 -4.07 22.28 7.34
N THR A 148 -4.20 22.32 8.66
CA THR A 148 -3.08 22.27 9.62
C THR A 148 -2.83 20.86 10.15
N GLU A 149 -3.76 19.94 9.89
CA GLU A 149 -3.64 18.55 10.31
C GLU A 149 -2.61 17.79 9.48
N LYS A 150 -1.86 16.92 10.16
CA LYS A 150 -0.90 16.01 9.53
C LYS A 150 -1.01 14.64 10.19
N ILE A 151 -0.67 13.60 9.45
CA ILE A 151 -0.49 12.26 10.02
C ILE A 151 0.80 12.26 10.84
N VAL A 152 0.69 11.92 12.12
CA VAL A 152 1.83 11.83 13.05
C VAL A 152 2.20 10.39 13.38
N ALA A 153 1.27 9.44 13.18
CA ALA A 153 1.52 8.01 13.37
C ALA A 153 0.53 7.18 12.56
N ARG A 154 0.96 5.99 12.17
CA ARG A 154 0.04 4.89 11.86
C ARG A 154 -0.35 4.22 13.17
N GLU A 155 -1.60 3.82 13.24
CA GLU A 155 -2.12 3.08 14.38
C GLU A 155 -2.36 1.63 13.97
N ASP A 156 -2.16 0.75 14.94
CA ASP A 156 -2.37 -0.68 14.76
C ASP A 156 -3.87 -1.01 14.90
N PRO A 157 -4.53 -1.51 13.84
CA PRO A 157 -5.93 -1.90 13.91
C PRO A 157 -6.22 -2.95 14.98
N ASP A 158 -5.28 -3.89 15.21
CA ASP A 158 -5.44 -4.95 16.21
C ASP A 158 -5.42 -4.42 17.64
N LYS A 159 -4.67 -3.32 17.87
CA LYS A 159 -4.65 -2.65 19.17
C LYS A 159 -5.97 -1.92 19.46
N TRP A 160 -6.52 -1.25 18.45
CA TRP A 160 -7.70 -0.42 18.62
C TRP A 160 -9.01 -1.20 18.48
N ARG A 161 -9.02 -2.27 17.66
CA ARG A 161 -10.15 -3.19 17.46
C ARG A 161 -11.47 -2.49 17.17
N PHE A 162 -11.46 -1.49 16.28
CA PHE A 162 -12.69 -0.86 15.83
C PHE A 162 -13.47 -1.84 14.93
N PRO A 163 -14.68 -2.30 15.33
CA PRO A 163 -15.39 -3.37 14.64
C PRO A 163 -15.90 -2.96 13.25
N ASP A 164 -16.09 -1.67 13.02
CA ASP A 164 -16.62 -1.06 11.80
C ASP A 164 -15.54 -0.40 10.93
N LEU A 165 -14.25 -0.71 11.17
CA LEU A 165 -13.15 -0.08 10.44
C LEU A 165 -13.27 -0.25 8.93
N ASN A 166 -13.63 -1.46 8.47
CA ASN A 166 -13.80 -1.75 7.06
C ASN A 166 -14.97 -0.96 6.44
N GLU A 167 -16.08 -0.83 7.14
CA GLU A 167 -17.23 -0.03 6.71
C GLU A 167 -16.87 1.45 6.59
N LEU A 168 -16.06 1.97 7.53
CA LEU A 168 -15.67 3.37 7.57
C LEU A 168 -14.90 3.83 6.33
N TRP A 169 -14.05 2.98 5.75
CA TRP A 169 -13.28 3.36 4.56
C TRP A 169 -13.89 2.85 3.26
N SER A 170 -14.51 1.66 3.24
CA SER A 170 -15.07 1.06 2.03
C SER A 170 -16.50 1.53 1.73
N GLY A 171 -17.23 2.01 2.76
CA GLY A 171 -18.64 2.33 2.66
C GLY A 171 -19.58 1.11 2.59
N PHE A 172 -19.03 -0.11 2.64
CA PHE A 172 -19.80 -1.35 2.63
C PHE A 172 -19.82 -1.95 4.04
N ALA A 173 -21.02 -2.18 4.59
CA ALA A 173 -21.18 -2.95 5.82
C ALA A 173 -20.75 -4.39 5.56
N GLU A 174 -19.89 -4.95 6.42
CA GLU A 174 -19.60 -6.38 6.39
C GLU A 174 -20.89 -7.15 6.65
N LYS A 175 -21.37 -7.90 5.65
CA LYS A 175 -22.38 -8.90 5.89
C LYS A 175 -21.73 -10.03 6.67
N VAL A 176 -22.02 -10.07 7.96
CA VAL A 176 -21.71 -11.24 8.79
C VAL A 176 -22.57 -12.41 8.25
N TRP A 177 -21.91 -13.38 7.63
CA TRP A 177 -22.53 -14.65 7.20
C TRP A 177 -22.48 -15.66 8.34
#